data_57948f30d5bc3d73b6e9878a3540f5fe
#
_entry.id   57948f30d5bc3d73b6e9878a3540f5fe
#
_cell.length_a   1.000
_cell.length_b   1.000
_cell.length_c   1.000
_cell.angle_alpha   90.00
_cell.angle_beta   90.00
_cell.angle_gamma   90.00
#
_symmetry.space_group_name_H-M   'P 1'
#
loop_
_entity.id
_entity.type
_entity.pdbx_description
1 polymer ?
#
loop_
_entity_poly.entity_id
_entity_poly.type
_entity_poly.pdbx_seq_one_letter_code
_entity_poly.pdbx_strand_id
1 'polypeptide(L)'
;LEQVTDSTVDDIDSPVIVRKYNSDEKISVFYGSNTGNSEAICDRIQETLGEDIIDLFNVSDTDPNKILEYNHIIISCPTWYDGELQEDWIEFLPKIAALDLNGKKIVMFGMGDQEGYADYFLDALGIIAEDLIKAGAKIEGKWPADGYDFNKSKGLMPDGKHFYGLGLDEENQSELHDSRLEKWFAMLLSVFSITAE
;
A
#
# COMPACT_ATOMS: atom_id res chain seq x y z
N LEU A 1 -25.23 19.49 -55.65
CA LEU A 1 -25.15 20.38 -54.48
C LEU A 1 -25.86 19.70 -53.30
N GLU A 2 -25.15 18.85 -52.60
CA GLU A 2 -25.62 18.33 -51.30
C GLU A 2 -24.53 18.57 -50.26
N GLN A 3 -24.94 19.24 -49.21
CA GLN A 3 -24.10 19.58 -48.06
C GLN A 3 -23.91 18.34 -47.22
N VAL A 4 -22.67 18.00 -46.94
CA VAL A 4 -22.31 17.03 -45.93
C VAL A 4 -22.35 17.77 -44.57
N THR A 5 -23.30 17.37 -43.75
CA THR A 5 -23.39 17.85 -42.38
C THR A 5 -22.34 17.13 -41.53
N ASP A 6 -21.50 17.95 -40.95
CA ASP A 6 -20.55 17.65 -39.92
C ASP A 6 -21.26 17.01 -38.72
N SER A 7 -20.91 15.79 -38.39
CA SER A 7 -21.34 15.15 -37.14
C SER A 7 -20.36 15.50 -36.01
N THR A 8 -20.77 16.44 -35.21
CA THR A 8 -20.12 16.75 -33.94
C THR A 8 -19.99 15.51 -33.09
N VAL A 9 -18.76 15.21 -32.72
CA VAL A 9 -18.44 14.22 -31.68
C VAL A 9 -18.92 14.80 -30.36
N ASP A 10 -19.94 14.18 -29.79
CA ASP A 10 -20.39 14.49 -28.44
C ASP A 10 -19.27 14.11 -27.46
N ASP A 11 -18.64 15.13 -26.90
CA ASP A 11 -17.80 15.02 -25.70
C ASP A 11 -18.68 14.45 -24.59
N ILE A 12 -18.51 13.18 -24.28
CA ILE A 12 -19.10 12.57 -23.11
C ILE A 12 -18.25 13.03 -21.92
N ASP A 13 -18.56 14.21 -21.44
CA ASP A 13 -18.14 14.69 -20.13
C ASP A 13 -18.90 13.88 -19.08
N SER A 14 -18.45 12.66 -18.82
CA SER A 14 -18.95 11.88 -17.69
C SER A 14 -18.53 12.61 -16.43
N PRO A 15 -19.46 13.02 -15.57
CA PRO A 15 -19.09 13.68 -14.33
C PRO A 15 -18.20 12.75 -13.53
N VAL A 16 -16.97 13.18 -13.25
CA VAL A 16 -16.09 12.54 -12.28
C VAL A 16 -16.85 12.57 -10.97
N ILE A 17 -17.42 11.45 -10.57
CA ILE A 17 -18.05 11.30 -9.26
C ILE A 17 -16.92 11.34 -8.24
N VAL A 18 -16.62 12.51 -7.74
CA VAL A 18 -15.71 12.67 -6.60
C VAL A 18 -16.46 12.09 -5.40
N ARG A 19 -16.14 10.85 -5.06
CA ARG A 19 -16.66 10.25 -3.83
C ARG A 19 -15.94 10.90 -2.66
N LYS A 20 -16.70 11.46 -1.76
CA LYS A 20 -16.16 11.91 -0.49
C LYS A 20 -16.26 10.76 0.50
N TYR A 21 -15.19 10.57 1.28
CA TYR A 21 -15.11 9.54 2.29
C TYR A 21 -15.08 10.16 3.69
N ASN A 22 -15.57 9.42 4.67
CA ASN A 22 -15.53 9.78 6.08
C ASN A 22 -14.91 8.64 6.87
N SER A 23 -14.11 9.01 7.87
CA SER A 23 -13.55 8.11 8.84
C SER A 23 -13.60 8.75 10.23
N ASP A 24 -13.93 7.95 11.25
CA ASP A 24 -13.92 8.42 12.65
C ASP A 24 -12.49 8.68 13.18
N GLU A 25 -11.50 8.04 12.57
CA GLU A 25 -10.08 8.19 12.92
C GLU A 25 -9.25 8.51 11.69
N LYS A 26 -8.21 9.34 11.87
CA LYS A 26 -7.20 9.54 10.85
C LYS A 26 -6.37 8.29 10.65
N ILE A 27 -5.92 8.09 9.42
CA ILE A 27 -5.09 6.98 8.99
C ILE A 27 -3.72 7.55 8.61
N SER A 28 -2.66 6.99 9.16
CA SER A 28 -1.31 7.33 8.76
C SER A 28 -0.78 6.39 7.69
N VAL A 29 0.03 6.91 6.78
CA VAL A 29 0.79 6.13 5.81
C VAL A 29 2.27 6.38 6.06
N PHE A 30 3.00 5.36 6.49
CA PHE A 30 4.46 5.40 6.63
C PHE A 30 5.09 4.72 5.42
N TYR A 31 5.95 5.43 4.71
CA TYR A 31 6.57 4.94 3.49
C TYR A 31 8.04 5.33 3.37
N GLY A 32 8.81 4.48 2.70
CA GLY A 32 10.15 4.79 2.19
C GLY A 32 10.17 4.62 0.68
N SER A 33 10.86 5.50 -0.03
CA SER A 33 10.91 5.47 -1.48
C SER A 33 12.22 6.08 -2.00
N ASN A 34 12.96 5.34 -2.84
CA ASN A 34 14.15 5.85 -3.50
C ASN A 34 13.86 6.29 -4.95
N THR A 35 12.90 5.63 -5.62
CA THR A 35 12.57 5.85 -7.03
C THR A 35 11.29 6.68 -7.23
N GLY A 36 10.56 6.97 -6.15
CA GLY A 36 9.27 7.66 -6.19
C GLY A 36 8.05 6.75 -6.43
N ASN A 37 8.23 5.48 -6.75
CA ASN A 37 7.10 4.59 -7.05
C ASN A 37 6.19 4.36 -5.83
N SER A 38 6.76 4.07 -4.66
CA SER A 38 5.97 3.92 -3.42
C SER A 38 5.29 5.22 -3.01
N GLU A 39 5.98 6.35 -3.18
CA GLU A 39 5.45 7.69 -2.90
C GLU A 39 4.24 8.00 -3.79
N ALA A 40 4.33 7.75 -5.10
CA ALA A 40 3.22 7.96 -6.03
C ALA A 40 1.95 7.16 -5.65
N ILE A 41 2.12 5.95 -5.12
CA ILE A 41 0.98 5.17 -4.61
C ILE A 41 0.43 5.79 -3.32
N CYS A 42 1.29 6.30 -2.43
CA CYS A 42 0.87 7.00 -1.21
C CYS A 42 0.07 8.27 -1.53
N ASP A 43 0.54 9.07 -2.48
CA ASP A 43 -0.17 10.25 -2.97
C ASP A 43 -1.55 9.86 -3.53
N ARG A 44 -1.61 8.81 -4.32
CA ARG A 44 -2.88 8.29 -4.85
C ARG A 44 -3.84 7.81 -3.75
N ILE A 45 -3.34 7.23 -2.67
CA ILE A 45 -4.15 6.86 -1.49
C ILE A 45 -4.77 8.13 -0.89
N GLN A 46 -3.97 9.17 -0.66
CA GLN A 46 -4.43 10.43 -0.10
C GLN A 46 -5.40 11.16 -1.03
N GLU A 47 -5.12 11.24 -2.33
CA GLU A 47 -6.02 11.82 -3.33
C GLU A 47 -7.37 11.08 -3.39
N THR A 48 -7.37 9.76 -3.25
CA THR A 48 -8.59 8.93 -3.32
C THR A 48 -9.43 9.03 -2.07
N LEU A 49 -8.83 8.99 -0.88
CA LEU A 49 -9.54 8.94 0.40
C LEU A 49 -9.71 10.31 1.05
N GLY A 50 -8.88 11.27 0.71
CA GLY A 50 -8.91 12.65 1.18
C GLY A 50 -7.82 12.98 2.20
N GLU A 51 -7.28 14.20 2.11
CA GLU A 51 -6.28 14.74 3.06
C GLU A 51 -6.84 14.89 4.48
N ASP A 52 -8.16 14.99 4.62
CA ASP A 52 -8.81 15.04 5.93
C ASP A 52 -8.70 13.69 6.68
N ILE A 53 -8.53 12.59 5.93
CA ILE A 53 -8.49 11.21 6.45
C ILE A 53 -7.05 10.69 6.51
N ILE A 54 -6.23 10.98 5.50
CA ILE A 54 -4.91 10.39 5.30
C ILE A 54 -3.80 11.40 5.63
N ASP A 55 -2.90 11.01 6.53
CA ASP A 55 -1.64 11.70 6.80
C ASP A 55 -0.47 10.88 6.25
N LEU A 56 0.41 11.49 5.44
CA LEU A 56 1.57 10.84 4.82
C LEU A 56 2.85 11.15 5.60
N PHE A 57 3.67 10.14 5.84
CA PHE A 57 4.94 10.24 6.56
C PHE A 57 6.04 9.47 5.82
N ASN A 58 7.02 10.20 5.29
CA ASN A 58 8.25 9.59 4.79
C ASN A 58 9.11 9.19 6.00
N VAL A 59 9.50 7.92 6.08
CA VAL A 59 10.25 7.39 7.22
C VAL A 59 11.67 7.95 7.32
N SER A 60 12.19 8.56 6.24
CA SER A 60 13.52 9.19 6.22
C SER A 60 13.63 10.41 7.15
N ASP A 61 12.52 11.11 7.41
CA ASP A 61 12.49 12.36 8.19
C ASP A 61 11.41 12.36 9.30
N THR A 62 10.78 11.23 9.54
CA THR A 62 9.70 11.08 10.53
C THR A 62 10.22 10.56 11.87
N ASP A 63 9.78 11.16 12.97
CA ASP A 63 10.00 10.60 14.32
C ASP A 63 9.27 9.25 14.45
N PRO A 64 9.98 8.15 14.80
CA PRO A 64 9.35 6.84 14.97
C PRO A 64 8.18 6.82 15.97
N ASN A 65 8.21 7.67 17.00
CA ASN A 65 7.11 7.77 17.97
C ASN A 65 5.80 8.27 17.36
N LYS A 66 5.85 8.89 16.19
CA LYS A 66 4.67 9.36 15.46
C LYS A 66 3.65 8.24 15.20
N ILE A 67 4.11 7.00 15.04
CA ILE A 67 3.25 5.83 14.85
C ILE A 67 2.28 5.60 16.02
N LEU A 68 2.64 6.03 17.24
CA LEU A 68 1.81 5.87 18.42
C LEU A 68 0.55 6.74 18.40
N GLU A 69 0.54 7.82 17.63
CA GLU A 69 -0.60 8.75 17.54
C GLU A 69 -1.77 8.17 16.71
N TYR A 70 -1.57 7.10 15.97
CA TYR A 70 -2.56 6.50 15.08
C TYR A 70 -2.90 5.07 15.47
N ASN A 71 -4.17 4.69 15.35
CA ASN A 71 -4.63 3.30 15.51
C ASN A 71 -4.77 2.58 14.17
N HIS A 72 -5.00 3.34 13.10
CA HIS A 72 -5.11 2.85 11.72
C HIS A 72 -3.88 3.29 10.93
N ILE A 73 -3.12 2.33 10.43
CA ILE A 73 -1.80 2.59 9.86
C ILE A 73 -1.67 1.82 8.54
N ILE A 74 -1.15 2.48 7.53
CA ILE A 74 -0.70 1.86 6.28
C ILE A 74 0.82 1.92 6.27
N ILE A 75 1.46 0.82 5.88
CA ILE A 75 2.92 0.75 5.74
C ILE A 75 3.26 0.35 4.31
N SER A 76 4.20 1.08 3.71
CA SER A 76 4.77 0.77 2.41
C SER A 76 6.28 0.63 2.47
N CYS A 77 6.78 -0.50 2.02
CA CYS A 77 8.22 -0.74 1.86
C CYS A 77 8.47 -1.53 0.57
N PRO A 78 9.26 -1.01 -0.37
CA PRO A 78 9.72 -1.80 -1.50
C PRO A 78 10.77 -2.81 -1.05
N THR A 79 10.79 -3.97 -1.69
CA THR A 79 11.85 -4.97 -1.53
C THR A 79 12.99 -4.67 -2.49
N TRP A 80 14.19 -4.52 -1.96
CA TRP A 80 15.39 -4.24 -2.71
C TRP A 80 16.31 -5.47 -2.76
N TYR A 81 17.11 -5.60 -3.81
CA TYR A 81 18.13 -6.62 -3.98
C TYR A 81 17.66 -8.02 -3.55
N ASP A 82 18.46 -8.72 -2.77
CA ASP A 82 18.22 -10.09 -2.28
C ASP A 82 17.25 -10.11 -1.06
N GLY A 83 16.14 -9.38 -1.15
CA GLY A 83 15.10 -9.35 -0.11
C GLY A 83 15.33 -8.33 0.99
N GLU A 84 16.07 -7.26 0.69
CA GLU A 84 16.42 -6.22 1.65
C GLU A 84 15.30 -5.18 1.78
N LEU A 85 15.24 -4.57 2.97
CA LEU A 85 14.42 -3.37 3.18
C LEU A 85 15.00 -2.19 2.42
N GLN A 86 14.15 -1.26 2.02
CA GLN A 86 14.60 0.06 1.59
C GLN A 86 15.40 0.74 2.72
N GLU A 87 16.44 1.50 2.37
CA GLU A 87 17.49 1.95 3.30
C GLU A 87 16.98 2.70 4.54
N ASP A 88 15.99 3.57 4.39
CA ASP A 88 15.42 4.32 5.51
C ASP A 88 14.64 3.40 6.46
N TRP A 89 14.02 2.36 5.93
CA TRP A 89 13.35 1.33 6.72
C TRP A 89 14.30 0.49 7.57
N ILE A 90 15.56 0.29 7.13
CA ILE A 90 16.58 -0.43 7.91
C ILE A 90 16.79 0.27 9.27
N GLU A 91 16.75 1.61 9.27
CA GLU A 91 16.92 2.39 10.50
C GLU A 91 15.61 2.62 11.25
N PHE A 92 14.50 2.75 10.55
CA PHE A 92 13.19 3.09 11.13
C PHE A 92 12.52 1.89 11.80
N LEU A 93 12.53 0.72 11.16
CA LEU A 93 11.84 -0.48 11.65
C LEU A 93 12.27 -0.91 13.07
N PRO A 94 13.56 -0.99 13.43
CA PRO A 94 13.95 -1.37 14.79
C PRO A 94 13.42 -0.41 15.85
N LYS A 95 13.28 0.87 15.53
CA LYS A 95 12.79 1.90 16.44
C LYS A 95 11.30 1.73 16.73
N ILE A 96 10.48 1.51 15.70
CA ILE A 96 9.04 1.29 15.88
C ILE A 96 8.73 -0.09 16.45
N ALA A 97 9.52 -1.12 16.11
CA ALA A 97 9.38 -2.47 16.68
C ALA A 97 9.71 -2.55 18.18
N ALA A 98 10.42 -1.55 18.73
CA ALA A 98 10.69 -1.44 20.16
C ALA A 98 9.54 -0.75 20.95
N LEU A 99 8.53 -0.23 20.24
CA LEU A 99 7.36 0.42 20.85
C LEU A 99 6.25 -0.59 21.15
N ASP A 100 5.33 -0.21 22.03
CA ASP A 100 4.10 -0.98 22.26
C ASP A 100 3.05 -0.63 21.19
N LEU A 101 2.83 -1.56 20.25
CA LEU A 101 1.88 -1.40 19.17
C LEU A 101 0.56 -2.14 19.41
N ASN A 102 0.27 -2.55 20.64
CA ASN A 102 -1.02 -3.15 20.98
C ASN A 102 -2.19 -2.24 20.59
N GLY A 103 -3.22 -2.83 19.96
CA GLY A 103 -4.40 -2.10 19.47
C GLY A 103 -4.22 -1.42 18.11
N LYS A 104 -3.02 -1.37 17.56
CA LYS A 104 -2.78 -0.83 16.22
C LYS A 104 -3.21 -1.82 15.14
N LYS A 105 -4.00 -1.35 14.17
CA LYS A 105 -4.31 -2.09 12.94
C LYS A 105 -3.43 -1.60 11.81
N ILE A 106 -2.69 -2.50 11.21
CA ILE A 106 -1.73 -2.17 10.15
C ILE A 106 -2.13 -2.92 8.88
N VAL A 107 -2.26 -2.19 7.78
CA VAL A 107 -2.37 -2.72 6.42
C VAL A 107 -1.11 -2.37 5.66
N MET A 108 -0.67 -3.25 4.77
CA MET A 108 0.61 -3.09 4.10
C MET A 108 0.46 -3.18 2.59
N PHE A 109 1.35 -2.49 1.88
CA PHE A 109 1.63 -2.77 0.48
C PHE A 109 3.14 -2.66 0.22
N GLY A 110 3.62 -3.37 -0.77
CA GLY A 110 5.02 -3.35 -1.14
C GLY A 110 5.21 -3.49 -2.63
N MET A 111 6.37 -3.08 -3.09
CA MET A 111 6.80 -3.24 -4.46
C MET A 111 7.91 -4.28 -4.55
N GLY A 112 7.90 -5.07 -5.61
CA GLY A 112 8.91 -6.07 -5.88
C GLY A 112 8.95 -6.42 -7.36
N ASP A 113 9.97 -7.16 -7.76
CA ASP A 113 10.17 -7.71 -9.09
C ASP A 113 10.11 -9.23 -8.99
N GLN A 114 8.99 -9.81 -9.40
CA GLN A 114 8.73 -11.24 -9.24
C GLN A 114 9.53 -12.12 -10.20
N GLU A 115 10.05 -11.56 -11.29
CA GLU A 115 10.88 -12.29 -12.26
C GLU A 115 12.37 -12.09 -12.00
N GLY A 116 12.81 -10.82 -11.85
CA GLY A 116 14.21 -10.50 -11.63
C GLY A 116 14.71 -10.93 -10.24
N TYR A 117 13.83 -10.91 -9.23
CA TYR A 117 14.13 -11.29 -7.85
C TYR A 117 13.14 -12.32 -7.30
N ALA A 118 12.85 -13.35 -8.08
CA ALA A 118 11.83 -14.36 -7.80
C ALA A 118 12.00 -15.12 -6.47
N ASP A 119 13.21 -15.21 -5.93
CA ASP A 119 13.48 -15.85 -4.64
C ASP A 119 13.27 -14.92 -3.43
N TYR A 120 12.99 -13.63 -3.67
CA TYR A 120 12.92 -12.57 -2.65
C TYR A 120 11.69 -11.68 -2.79
N PHE A 121 10.73 -12.08 -3.63
CA PHE A 121 9.57 -11.26 -3.95
C PHE A 121 8.80 -10.85 -2.69
N LEU A 122 8.63 -9.54 -2.46
CA LEU A 122 7.95 -8.96 -1.31
C LEU A 122 8.53 -9.34 0.07
N ASP A 123 9.79 -9.73 0.16
CA ASP A 123 10.43 -10.13 1.42
C ASP A 123 10.35 -9.03 2.48
N ALA A 124 10.46 -7.75 2.08
CA ALA A 124 10.35 -6.61 2.98
C ALA A 124 9.03 -6.60 3.77
N LEU A 125 7.90 -6.97 3.14
CA LEU A 125 6.61 -7.04 3.83
C LEU A 125 6.63 -8.10 4.94
N GLY A 126 7.24 -9.25 4.70
CA GLY A 126 7.34 -10.31 5.70
C GLY A 126 8.22 -9.92 6.88
N ILE A 127 9.37 -9.29 6.60
CA ILE A 127 10.30 -8.80 7.64
C ILE A 127 9.59 -7.78 8.54
N ILE A 128 8.92 -6.80 7.95
CA ILE A 128 8.19 -5.77 8.69
C ILE A 128 7.02 -6.38 9.47
N ALA A 129 6.21 -7.24 8.84
CA ALA A 129 5.07 -7.88 9.49
C ALA A 129 5.48 -8.68 10.72
N GLU A 130 6.55 -9.48 10.62
CA GLU A 130 7.05 -10.29 11.73
C GLU A 130 7.43 -9.44 12.95
N ASP A 131 8.15 -8.35 12.72
CA ASP A 131 8.62 -7.47 13.81
C ASP A 131 7.47 -6.67 14.43
N LEU A 132 6.53 -6.17 13.62
CA LEU A 132 5.39 -5.42 14.14
C LEU A 132 4.37 -6.32 14.86
N ILE A 133 4.20 -7.57 14.43
CA ILE A 133 3.40 -8.56 15.18
C ILE A 133 4.02 -8.83 16.54
N LYS A 134 5.35 -8.99 16.63
CA LYS A 134 6.05 -9.13 17.94
C LYS A 134 5.86 -7.91 18.84
N ALA A 135 5.78 -6.72 18.25
CA ALA A 135 5.49 -5.48 18.96
C ALA A 135 4.00 -5.30 19.38
N GLY A 136 3.13 -6.25 19.02
CA GLY A 136 1.72 -6.29 19.40
C GLY A 136 0.74 -5.75 18.38
N ALA A 137 1.21 -5.33 17.20
CA ALA A 137 0.33 -4.85 16.13
C ALA A 137 -0.48 -5.99 15.51
N LYS A 138 -1.66 -5.65 14.98
CA LYS A 138 -2.49 -6.53 14.19
C LYS A 138 -2.32 -6.21 12.71
N ILE A 139 -1.71 -7.13 11.96
CA ILE A 139 -1.60 -7.02 10.52
C ILE A 139 -2.91 -7.50 9.90
N GLU A 140 -3.54 -6.61 9.16
CA GLU A 140 -4.81 -6.85 8.44
C GLU A 140 -4.59 -6.69 6.94
N GLY A 141 -5.63 -6.99 6.14
CA GLY A 141 -5.57 -6.75 4.70
C GLY A 141 -4.68 -7.73 3.95
N LYS A 142 -4.70 -9.00 4.36
CA LYS A 142 -4.03 -10.08 3.61
C LYS A 142 -4.44 -10.05 2.14
N TRP A 143 -3.46 -10.29 1.26
CA TRP A 143 -3.64 -10.21 -0.18
C TRP A 143 -3.40 -11.58 -0.84
N PRO A 144 -4.25 -12.05 -1.78
CA PRO A 144 -4.04 -13.34 -2.45
C PRO A 144 -2.70 -13.37 -3.19
N ALA A 145 -1.98 -14.49 -3.05
CA ALA A 145 -0.75 -14.74 -3.79
C ALA A 145 -1.02 -15.27 -5.23
N ASP A 146 -2.27 -15.55 -5.55
CA ASP A 146 -2.69 -15.92 -6.90
C ASP A 146 -2.41 -14.79 -7.91
N GLY A 147 -1.89 -15.16 -9.09
CA GLY A 147 -1.60 -14.22 -10.16
C GLY A 147 -0.22 -13.57 -10.09
N TYR A 148 0.65 -14.09 -9.21
CA TYR A 148 2.08 -13.75 -9.18
C TYR A 148 2.92 -14.99 -9.50
N ASP A 149 4.04 -14.78 -10.20
CA ASP A 149 4.99 -15.84 -10.55
C ASP A 149 6.33 -15.58 -9.85
N PHE A 150 6.54 -16.25 -8.73
CA PHE A 150 7.75 -16.13 -7.90
C PHE A 150 8.14 -17.50 -7.32
N ASN A 151 9.39 -17.64 -6.92
CA ASN A 151 9.88 -18.90 -6.33
C ASN A 151 9.70 -18.94 -4.82
N LYS A 152 10.06 -17.84 -4.12
CA LYS A 152 10.00 -17.72 -2.66
C LYS A 152 9.65 -16.29 -2.26
N SER A 153 9.04 -16.17 -1.08
CA SER A 153 8.72 -14.88 -0.49
C SER A 153 8.56 -15.00 1.03
N LYS A 154 9.27 -14.18 1.78
CA LYS A 154 9.00 -13.96 3.21
C LYS A 154 7.70 -13.19 3.42
N GLY A 155 7.23 -12.49 2.38
CA GLY A 155 5.94 -11.79 2.39
C GLY A 155 4.73 -12.71 2.46
N LEU A 156 4.90 -14.02 2.17
CA LEU A 156 3.85 -15.02 2.34
C LEU A 156 3.53 -15.27 3.82
N MET A 157 2.24 -15.27 4.11
CA MET A 157 1.73 -15.72 5.41
C MET A 157 1.93 -17.23 5.59
N PRO A 158 1.84 -17.75 6.83
CA PRO A 158 1.98 -19.19 7.12
C PRO A 158 1.00 -20.10 6.37
N ASP A 159 -0.11 -19.54 5.85
CA ASP A 159 -1.08 -20.31 5.05
C ASP A 159 -0.58 -20.62 3.62
N GLY A 160 0.51 -19.98 3.19
CA GLY A 160 1.11 -20.14 1.88
C GLY A 160 0.24 -19.68 0.70
N LYS A 161 -0.85 -18.95 0.98
CA LYS A 161 -1.85 -18.53 -0.02
C LYS A 161 -2.03 -17.02 -0.10
N HIS A 162 -1.59 -16.30 0.94
CA HIS A 162 -1.75 -14.86 1.02
C HIS A 162 -0.42 -14.21 1.39
N PHE A 163 -0.21 -13.01 0.88
CA PHE A 163 0.80 -12.09 1.38
C PHE A 163 0.27 -11.29 2.58
N TYR A 164 1.17 -10.76 3.39
CA TYR A 164 0.84 -9.84 4.47
C TYR A 164 0.25 -8.51 4.00
N GLY A 165 0.33 -8.19 2.72
CA GLY A 165 -0.19 -6.99 2.11
C GLY A 165 -0.21 -7.05 0.59
N LEU A 166 -0.70 -5.99 -0.06
CA LEU A 166 -0.73 -5.88 -1.51
C LEU A 166 0.67 -5.88 -2.10
N GLY A 167 0.92 -6.74 -3.07
CA GLY A 167 2.11 -6.73 -3.92
C GLY A 167 1.88 -5.97 -5.23
N LEU A 168 2.78 -5.05 -5.55
CA LEU A 168 2.83 -4.36 -6.83
C LEU A 168 4.15 -4.67 -7.52
N ASP A 169 4.11 -4.93 -8.82
CA ASP A 169 5.26 -5.23 -9.65
C ASP A 169 5.25 -4.32 -10.88
N GLU A 170 6.06 -3.26 -10.81
CA GLU A 170 6.14 -2.25 -11.86
C GLU A 170 6.79 -2.81 -13.13
N GLU A 171 7.76 -3.71 -12.97
CA GLU A 171 8.55 -4.22 -14.08
C GLU A 171 7.78 -5.25 -14.94
N ASN A 172 6.98 -6.11 -14.29
CA ASN A 172 6.38 -7.26 -14.97
C ASN A 172 4.86 -7.21 -15.08
N GLN A 173 4.18 -6.45 -14.20
CA GLN A 173 2.71 -6.43 -14.11
C GLN A 173 2.15 -5.02 -13.85
N SER A 174 2.77 -3.97 -14.40
CA SER A 174 2.30 -2.58 -14.22
C SER A 174 0.87 -2.37 -14.71
N GLU A 175 0.43 -3.11 -15.74
CA GLU A 175 -0.93 -3.08 -16.27
C GLU A 175 -2.00 -3.57 -15.27
N LEU A 176 -1.59 -4.31 -14.23
CA LEU A 176 -2.49 -4.80 -13.18
C LEU A 176 -2.60 -3.84 -11.98
N HIS A 177 -1.78 -2.79 -11.91
CA HIS A 177 -1.73 -1.88 -10.76
C HIS A 177 -3.08 -1.25 -10.48
N ASP A 178 -3.75 -0.70 -11.48
CA ASP A 178 -5.04 -0.04 -11.30
C ASP A 178 -6.10 -0.99 -10.75
N SER A 179 -6.21 -2.18 -11.34
CA SER A 179 -7.19 -3.17 -10.90
C SER A 179 -6.90 -3.73 -9.50
N ARG A 180 -5.62 -3.87 -9.15
CA ARG A 180 -5.19 -4.30 -7.80
C ARG A 180 -5.46 -3.20 -6.76
N LEU A 181 -5.11 -1.97 -7.07
CA LEU A 181 -5.35 -0.84 -6.19
C LEU A 181 -6.84 -0.61 -5.95
N GLU A 182 -7.68 -0.73 -6.97
CA GLU A 182 -9.14 -0.61 -6.82
C GLU A 182 -9.69 -1.64 -5.81
N LYS A 183 -9.29 -2.90 -5.94
CA LYS A 183 -9.67 -3.96 -4.99
C LYS A 183 -9.11 -3.71 -3.60
N TRP A 184 -7.88 -3.24 -3.52
CA TRP A 184 -7.21 -2.96 -2.26
C TRP A 184 -7.85 -1.76 -1.55
N PHE A 185 -8.24 -0.70 -2.26
CA PHE A 185 -9.02 0.41 -1.70
C PHE A 185 -10.35 -0.07 -1.13
N ALA A 186 -11.08 -0.93 -1.84
CA ALA A 186 -12.32 -1.50 -1.33
C ALA A 186 -12.09 -2.28 -0.02
N MET A 187 -10.97 -2.97 0.10
CA MET A 187 -10.57 -3.66 1.33
C MET A 187 -10.22 -2.67 2.45
N LEU A 188 -9.48 -1.57 2.16
CA LEU A 188 -9.17 -0.53 3.15
C LEU A 188 -10.44 0.09 3.75
N LEU A 189 -11.46 0.38 2.93
CA LEU A 189 -12.74 0.90 3.41
C LEU A 189 -13.34 -0.02 4.47
N SER A 190 -13.28 -1.33 4.27
CA SER A 190 -13.79 -2.32 5.21
C SER A 190 -12.93 -2.42 6.48
N VAL A 191 -11.60 -2.55 6.32
CA VAL A 191 -10.67 -2.77 7.45
C VAL A 191 -10.65 -1.58 8.41
N PHE A 192 -10.68 -0.37 7.87
CA PHE A 192 -10.61 0.87 8.65
C PHE A 192 -11.98 1.52 8.91
N SER A 193 -13.07 0.84 8.52
CA SER A 193 -14.44 1.36 8.71
C SER A 193 -14.66 2.74 8.07
N ILE A 194 -14.09 2.94 6.88
CA ILE A 194 -14.27 4.17 6.09
C ILE A 194 -15.59 4.06 5.34
N THR A 195 -16.39 5.12 5.37
CA THR A 195 -17.70 5.20 4.68
C THR A 195 -17.67 6.21 3.55
N ALA A 196 -18.31 5.90 2.43
CA ALA A 196 -18.56 6.88 1.36
C ALA A 196 -19.80 7.72 1.69
N GLU A 197 -19.72 9.04 1.42
CA GLU A 197 -20.88 9.94 1.46
C GLU A 197 -21.84 9.71 0.28
#